data_94c373e1d744655e3e1c292fc46a3ad7
#
_entry.id   94c373e1d744655e3e1c292fc46a3ad7
#
_cell.length_a   1.000
_cell.length_b   1.000
_cell.length_c   1.000
_cell.angle_alpha   90.00
_cell.angle_beta   90.00
_cell.angle_gamma   90.00
#
_symmetry.space_group_name_H-M   'P 1'
#
loop_
_entity.id
_entity.type
_entity.pdbx_description
1 polymer ?
#
loop_
_entity_poly.entity_id
_entity_poly.type
_entity_poly.pdbx_seq_one_letter_code
_entity_poly.pdbx_strand_id
1 'polypeptide(L)'
;NVSEMAKRLSRNTFIMDKPPTIRSYAAVVGKKEGDGPLGRHFDQVYQDPYFGQDTWEKAESELLRLTVMKALEKGKLRCEDINYMFAGDLINQCTSTSYALRELEIPLLCVYGACSTMSESLLMASLMTDSDIGGNVVAVTSSHFCSAERQFRFPLSYGGVRTPTAQWTCTASGAVVVSPHSENGPYVKAATIGKIVDMGVTDANNMGAAMAPAAAYLSLIHISEPTRL
;
A
#
# COMPACT_ATOMS: atom_id res chain seq x y z
N ASN A 1 18.74 25.59 -17.63
CA ASN A 1 17.44 25.31 -16.97
C ASN A 1 17.69 24.21 -15.95
N VAL A 2 17.81 24.60 -14.67
CA VAL A 2 17.78 23.63 -13.58
C VAL A 2 16.36 23.09 -13.56
N SER A 3 16.16 21.80 -13.83
CA SER A 3 14.89 21.13 -13.65
C SER A 3 14.43 21.38 -12.21
N GLU A 4 13.30 22.04 -12.04
CA GLU A 4 12.73 22.22 -10.71
C GLU A 4 12.31 20.82 -10.25
N MET A 5 12.82 20.38 -9.12
CA MET A 5 12.43 19.15 -8.43
C MET A 5 11.44 19.49 -7.33
N ALA A 6 10.82 18.47 -6.73
CA ALA A 6 9.90 18.61 -5.60
C ALA A 6 10.40 19.67 -4.59
N LYS A 7 9.53 20.60 -4.24
CA LYS A 7 9.87 21.72 -3.32
C LYS A 7 9.44 21.42 -1.91
N ARG A 8 10.36 21.56 -0.95
CA ARG A 8 10.03 21.43 0.46
C ARG A 8 9.23 22.64 0.93
N LEU A 9 8.01 22.42 1.44
CA LEU A 9 7.16 23.47 2.01
C LEU A 9 7.38 23.66 3.50
N SER A 10 7.54 22.58 4.25
CA SER A 10 7.79 22.57 5.67
C SER A 10 8.80 21.50 6.04
N ARG A 11 9.01 21.27 7.33
CA ARG A 11 9.92 20.22 7.80
C ARG A 11 9.58 18.85 7.24
N ASN A 12 8.29 18.54 7.10
CA ASN A 12 7.77 17.22 6.81
C ASN A 12 6.98 17.14 5.50
N THR A 13 6.67 18.28 4.88
CA THR A 13 5.80 18.38 3.70
C THR A 13 6.55 18.91 2.51
N PHE A 14 6.31 18.35 1.35
CA PHE A 14 6.83 18.82 0.07
C PHE A 14 5.75 18.76 -1.01
N ILE A 15 5.89 19.60 -2.03
CA ILE A 15 5.02 19.62 -3.23
C ILE A 15 5.79 19.01 -4.38
N MET A 16 5.13 18.20 -5.17
CA MET A 16 5.62 17.70 -6.46
C MET A 16 5.70 18.87 -7.45
N ASP A 17 6.78 18.94 -8.21
CA ASP A 17 6.96 19.95 -9.26
C ASP A 17 6.14 19.59 -10.51
N LYS A 18 6.20 18.33 -10.92
CA LYS A 18 5.40 17.72 -11.99
C LYS A 18 4.45 16.69 -11.40
N PRO A 19 3.33 17.10 -10.77
CA PRO A 19 2.48 16.21 -9.98
C PRO A 19 2.10 14.96 -10.77
N PRO A 20 2.59 13.76 -10.38
CA PRO A 20 2.35 12.56 -11.16
C PRO A 20 0.89 12.14 -11.11
N THR A 21 0.39 11.66 -12.22
CA THR A 21 -1.01 11.26 -12.38
C THR A 21 -1.21 9.80 -11.96
N ILE A 22 -2.28 9.53 -11.24
CA ILE A 22 -2.77 8.17 -11.00
C ILE A 22 -3.46 7.68 -12.27
N ARG A 23 -2.76 6.88 -13.05
CA ARG A 23 -3.24 6.38 -14.35
C ARG A 23 -4.28 5.28 -14.22
N SER A 24 -4.06 4.38 -13.28
CA SER A 24 -4.99 3.29 -12.97
C SER A 24 -4.76 2.80 -11.54
N TYR A 25 -5.74 2.09 -11.04
CA TYR A 25 -5.68 1.45 -9.74
C TYR A 25 -6.56 0.19 -9.73
N ALA A 26 -6.26 -0.74 -8.83
CA ALA A 26 -7.05 -1.94 -8.61
C ALA A 26 -7.07 -2.31 -7.13
N ALA A 27 -8.17 -2.92 -6.73
CA ALA A 27 -8.34 -3.51 -5.41
C ALA A 27 -8.94 -4.91 -5.57
N VAL A 28 -8.21 -5.91 -5.11
CA VAL A 28 -8.62 -7.31 -5.10
C VAL A 28 -8.71 -7.79 -3.65
N VAL A 29 -9.79 -8.48 -3.31
CA VAL A 29 -10.09 -8.83 -1.91
C VAL A 29 -10.59 -10.25 -1.77
N GLY A 30 -10.53 -10.74 -0.52
CA GLY A 30 -11.14 -12.00 -0.12
C GLY A 30 -12.65 -11.87 0.13
N LYS A 31 -13.27 -13.02 0.41
CA LYS A 31 -14.72 -13.15 0.62
C LYS A 31 -15.25 -12.21 1.70
N LYS A 32 -14.57 -12.16 2.85
CA LYS A 32 -15.04 -11.38 4.00
C LYS A 32 -15.14 -9.89 3.69
N GLU A 33 -14.16 -9.34 2.99
CA GLU A 33 -14.14 -7.95 2.54
C GLU A 33 -15.19 -7.71 1.46
N GLY A 34 -15.39 -8.69 0.57
CA GLY A 34 -16.42 -8.66 -0.46
C GLY A 34 -17.85 -8.69 0.10
N ASP A 35 -18.08 -9.40 1.20
CA ASP A 35 -19.36 -9.42 1.92
C ASP A 35 -19.60 -8.14 2.75
N GLY A 36 -18.60 -7.27 2.87
CA GLY A 36 -18.67 -6.03 3.61
C GLY A 36 -19.35 -4.88 2.85
N PRO A 37 -19.55 -3.73 3.49
CA PRO A 37 -20.30 -2.61 2.92
C PRO A 37 -19.65 -2.01 1.66
N LEU A 38 -18.35 -2.22 1.45
CA LEU A 38 -17.61 -1.77 0.28
C LEU A 38 -17.46 -2.85 -0.81
N GLY A 39 -18.04 -4.04 -0.63
CA GLY A 39 -17.84 -5.20 -1.51
C GLY A 39 -18.06 -4.89 -2.99
N ARG A 40 -19.08 -4.08 -3.32
CA ARG A 40 -19.42 -3.69 -4.70
C ARG A 40 -18.40 -2.73 -5.36
N HIS A 41 -17.48 -2.18 -4.59
CA HIS A 41 -16.49 -1.21 -5.09
C HIS A 41 -15.13 -1.84 -5.39
N PHE A 42 -14.91 -3.10 -4.99
CA PHE A 42 -13.68 -3.81 -5.31
C PHE A 42 -13.71 -4.32 -6.75
N ASP A 43 -12.56 -4.32 -7.40
CA ASP A 43 -12.44 -4.77 -8.79
C ASP A 43 -12.65 -6.29 -8.92
N GLN A 44 -12.27 -7.04 -7.88
CA GLN A 44 -12.45 -8.48 -7.85
C GLN A 44 -12.54 -9.01 -6.42
N VAL A 45 -13.46 -9.95 -6.20
CA VAL A 45 -13.68 -10.62 -4.91
C VAL A 45 -13.46 -12.12 -5.10
N TYR A 46 -12.53 -12.71 -4.37
CA TYR A 46 -12.27 -14.14 -4.39
C TYR A 46 -13.02 -14.85 -3.25
N GLN A 47 -13.75 -15.91 -3.59
CA GLN A 47 -14.45 -16.73 -2.60
C GLN A 47 -13.53 -17.75 -1.93
N ASP A 48 -12.52 -18.22 -2.66
CA ASP A 48 -11.51 -19.13 -2.15
C ASP A 48 -10.42 -18.32 -1.41
N PRO A 49 -10.25 -18.51 -0.09
CA PRO A 49 -9.23 -17.82 0.68
C PRO A 49 -7.80 -18.26 0.34
N TYR A 50 -7.62 -19.35 -0.37
CA TYR A 50 -6.33 -19.80 -0.85
C TYR A 50 -5.93 -19.23 -2.21
N PHE A 51 -6.84 -18.57 -2.92
CA PHE A 51 -6.59 -18.06 -4.28
C PHE A 51 -6.04 -19.15 -5.22
N GLY A 52 -6.48 -20.39 -5.04
CA GLY A 52 -6.01 -21.55 -5.81
C GLY A 52 -4.64 -22.07 -5.40
N GLN A 53 -4.07 -21.59 -4.31
CA GLN A 53 -2.74 -21.98 -3.80
C GLN A 53 -2.85 -23.00 -2.65
N ASP A 54 -1.73 -23.58 -2.24
CA ASP A 54 -1.66 -24.62 -1.22
C ASP A 54 -1.24 -24.10 0.18
N THR A 55 -0.75 -22.87 0.29
CA THR A 55 -0.38 -22.22 1.55
C THR A 55 -0.87 -20.77 1.61
N TRP A 56 -0.99 -20.23 2.82
CA TRP A 56 -1.44 -18.87 3.03
C TRP A 56 -0.46 -17.82 2.48
N GLU A 57 0.83 -18.08 2.58
CA GLU A 57 1.87 -17.21 2.06
C GLU A 57 1.86 -17.15 0.53
N LYS A 58 1.65 -18.30 -0.12
CA LYS A 58 1.46 -18.35 -1.58
C LYS A 58 0.14 -17.71 -2.01
N ALA A 59 -0.93 -17.90 -1.21
CA ALA A 59 -2.21 -17.23 -1.44
C ALA A 59 -2.06 -15.71 -1.43
N GLU A 60 -1.31 -15.14 -0.48
CA GLU A 60 -1.01 -13.72 -0.44
C GLU A 60 -0.17 -13.27 -1.63
N SER A 61 0.82 -14.06 -2.01
CA SER A 61 1.63 -13.79 -3.22
C SER A 61 0.76 -13.73 -4.48
N GLU A 62 -0.15 -14.69 -4.65
CA GLU A 62 -1.07 -14.71 -5.80
C GLU A 62 -2.04 -13.52 -5.77
N LEU A 63 -2.61 -13.20 -4.61
CA LEU A 63 -3.46 -12.04 -4.42
C LEU A 63 -2.75 -10.75 -4.87
N LEU A 64 -1.51 -10.55 -4.47
CA LEU A 64 -0.71 -9.38 -4.83
C LEU A 64 -0.45 -9.34 -6.34
N ARG A 65 -0.03 -10.46 -6.93
CA ARG A 65 0.20 -10.60 -8.38
C ARG A 65 -1.05 -10.26 -9.19
N LEU A 66 -2.19 -10.83 -8.83
CA LEU A 66 -3.49 -10.58 -9.47
C LEU A 66 -3.86 -9.11 -9.43
N THR A 67 -3.58 -8.43 -8.32
CA THR A 67 -3.88 -7.01 -8.16
C THR A 67 -3.03 -6.13 -9.07
N VAL A 68 -1.73 -6.43 -9.19
CA VAL A 68 -0.86 -5.74 -10.16
C VAL A 68 -1.39 -5.93 -11.58
N MET A 69 -1.64 -7.18 -11.97
CA MET A 69 -2.16 -7.48 -13.31
C MET A 69 -3.48 -6.76 -13.61
N LYS A 70 -4.37 -6.67 -12.60
CA LYS A 70 -5.63 -5.95 -12.74
C LYS A 70 -5.44 -4.44 -12.90
N ALA A 71 -4.50 -3.85 -12.16
CA ALA A 71 -4.17 -2.43 -12.32
C ALA A 71 -3.58 -2.13 -13.71
N LEU A 72 -2.69 -3.00 -14.21
CA LEU A 72 -2.12 -2.88 -15.56
C LEU A 72 -3.19 -3.02 -16.65
N GLU A 73 -4.08 -4.02 -16.54
CA GLU A 73 -5.21 -4.20 -17.44
C GLU A 73 -6.06 -2.93 -17.55
N LYS A 74 -6.47 -2.36 -16.39
CA LYS A 74 -7.25 -1.12 -16.34
C LYS A 74 -6.50 0.08 -16.94
N GLY A 75 -5.19 0.12 -16.77
CA GLY A 75 -4.31 1.15 -17.34
C GLY A 75 -3.99 0.94 -18.82
N LYS A 76 -4.38 -0.20 -19.40
CA LYS A 76 -3.98 -0.65 -20.74
C LYS A 76 -2.47 -0.65 -20.90
N LEU A 77 -1.79 -1.23 -19.90
CA LEU A 77 -0.34 -1.34 -19.81
C LEU A 77 0.08 -2.82 -19.75
N ARG A 78 1.29 -3.10 -20.21
CA ARG A 78 1.97 -4.38 -20.08
C ARG A 78 3.08 -4.25 -19.02
N CYS A 79 3.63 -5.35 -18.55
CA CYS A 79 4.75 -5.35 -17.59
C CYS A 79 5.95 -4.55 -18.10
N GLU A 80 6.25 -4.65 -19.38
CA GLU A 80 7.35 -3.95 -20.06
C GLU A 80 7.17 -2.42 -20.14
N ASP A 81 5.95 -1.91 -19.94
CA ASP A 81 5.64 -0.48 -19.88
C ASP A 81 5.91 0.11 -18.48
N ILE A 82 6.25 -0.74 -17.49
CA ILE A 82 6.49 -0.34 -16.10
C ILE A 82 8.00 -0.28 -15.84
N ASN A 83 8.47 0.86 -15.36
CA ASN A 83 9.88 1.08 -15.08
C ASN A 83 10.31 0.53 -13.71
N TYR A 84 9.48 0.73 -12.69
CA TYR A 84 9.77 0.33 -11.31
C TYR A 84 8.51 -0.07 -10.57
N MET A 85 8.68 -0.90 -9.54
CA MET A 85 7.65 -1.17 -8.54
C MET A 85 8.15 -0.89 -7.13
N PHE A 86 7.30 -0.26 -6.32
CA PHE A 86 7.42 -0.19 -4.88
C PHE A 86 6.33 -1.07 -4.28
N ALA A 87 6.73 -2.07 -3.51
CA ALA A 87 5.79 -3.06 -3.03
C ALA A 87 6.13 -3.55 -1.62
N GLY A 88 5.13 -4.03 -0.90
CA GLY A 88 5.33 -4.63 0.40
C GLY A 88 4.11 -5.38 0.91
N ASP A 89 4.33 -6.16 1.95
CA ASP A 89 3.33 -6.94 2.63
C ASP A 89 3.53 -6.87 4.14
N LEU A 90 2.73 -7.59 4.93
CA LEU A 90 2.85 -7.64 6.38
C LEU A 90 3.77 -8.75 6.88
N ILE A 91 4.28 -9.60 6.01
CA ILE A 91 5.12 -10.73 6.41
C ILE A 91 6.58 -10.29 6.48
N ASN A 92 7.34 -10.89 7.38
CA ASN A 92 8.77 -10.60 7.52
C ASN A 92 9.51 -10.69 6.19
N GLN A 93 10.38 -9.69 5.97
CA GLN A 93 11.27 -9.60 4.83
C GLN A 93 10.54 -9.47 3.47
N CYS A 94 9.28 -9.01 3.46
CA CYS A 94 8.47 -8.90 2.24
C CYS A 94 8.46 -10.21 1.44
N THR A 95 8.29 -11.34 2.12
CA THR A 95 8.39 -12.66 1.50
C THR A 95 7.31 -12.85 0.44
N SER A 96 6.05 -12.57 0.76
CA SER A 96 4.96 -12.70 -0.21
C SER A 96 5.15 -11.79 -1.42
N THR A 97 5.59 -10.56 -1.19
CA THR A 97 5.89 -9.58 -2.24
C THR A 97 6.96 -10.08 -3.21
N SER A 98 8.09 -10.53 -2.67
CA SER A 98 9.22 -10.98 -3.49
C SER A 98 8.86 -12.18 -4.36
N TYR A 99 8.12 -13.14 -3.81
CA TYR A 99 7.66 -14.30 -4.57
C TYR A 99 6.55 -13.95 -5.58
N ALA A 100 5.66 -13.02 -5.25
CA ALA A 100 4.59 -12.59 -6.13
C ALA A 100 5.09 -11.95 -7.43
N LEU A 101 6.12 -11.12 -7.30
CA LEU A 101 6.51 -10.18 -8.36
C LEU A 101 7.74 -10.62 -9.16
N ARG A 102 8.44 -11.67 -8.72
CA ARG A 102 9.67 -12.17 -9.38
C ARG A 102 9.48 -12.52 -10.86
N GLU A 103 8.29 -12.98 -11.25
CA GLU A 103 8.00 -13.42 -12.60
C GLU A 103 7.56 -12.28 -13.53
N LEU A 104 7.34 -11.09 -12.99
CA LEU A 104 6.92 -9.93 -13.78
C LEU A 104 8.11 -9.22 -14.46
N GLU A 105 9.34 -9.56 -14.07
CA GLU A 105 10.60 -9.00 -14.60
C GLU A 105 10.68 -7.47 -14.53
N ILE A 106 9.97 -6.85 -13.59
CA ILE A 106 9.98 -5.42 -13.35
C ILE A 106 10.92 -5.11 -12.17
N PRO A 107 11.80 -4.10 -12.27
CA PRO A 107 12.66 -3.69 -11.16
C PRO A 107 11.85 -3.37 -9.91
N LEU A 108 12.18 -4.02 -8.78
CA LEU A 108 11.42 -4.02 -7.56
C LEU A 108 12.20 -3.44 -6.38
N LEU A 109 11.58 -2.52 -5.66
CA LEU A 109 12.03 -2.07 -4.34
C LEU A 109 10.96 -2.47 -3.30
N CYS A 110 11.36 -3.34 -2.37
CA CYS A 110 10.49 -3.72 -1.27
C CYS A 110 10.55 -2.68 -0.16
N VAL A 111 9.38 -2.29 0.35
CA VAL A 111 9.21 -1.39 1.49
C VAL A 111 8.43 -2.08 2.59
N TYR A 112 8.71 -1.76 3.83
CA TYR A 112 8.06 -2.36 4.98
C TYR A 112 7.72 -1.31 6.04
N GLY A 113 6.51 -0.78 5.94
CA GLY A 113 5.92 0.17 6.89
C GLY A 113 4.67 -0.39 7.60
N ALA A 114 4.45 -1.69 7.56
CA ALA A 114 3.23 -2.33 8.05
C ALA A 114 1.97 -1.62 7.50
N CYS A 115 1.18 -0.98 8.36
CA CYS A 115 -0.04 -0.30 7.95
C CYS A 115 0.20 0.94 7.07
N SER A 116 1.41 1.46 7.00
CA SER A 116 1.78 2.61 6.14
C SER A 116 2.35 2.20 4.78
N THR A 117 2.56 0.92 4.51
CA THR A 117 3.26 0.42 3.32
C THR A 117 2.66 0.95 2.01
N MET A 118 1.33 1.01 1.89
CA MET A 118 0.69 1.55 0.69
C MET A 118 0.98 3.03 0.48
N SER A 119 0.88 3.84 1.54
CA SER A 119 1.18 5.27 1.48
C SER A 119 2.67 5.53 1.22
N GLU A 120 3.55 4.72 1.80
CA GLU A 120 5.00 4.76 1.57
C GLU A 120 5.34 4.40 0.12
N SER A 121 4.78 3.30 -0.39
CA SER A 121 4.96 2.88 -1.78
C SER A 121 4.48 3.93 -2.77
N LEU A 122 3.30 4.52 -2.53
CA LEU A 122 2.74 5.57 -3.38
C LEU A 122 3.59 6.85 -3.33
N LEU A 123 4.09 7.21 -2.15
CA LEU A 123 5.01 8.33 -1.97
C LEU A 123 6.27 8.14 -2.81
N MET A 124 6.93 6.98 -2.68
CA MET A 124 8.17 6.68 -3.41
C MET A 124 7.94 6.62 -4.92
N ALA A 125 6.85 6.00 -5.36
CA ALA A 125 6.46 5.98 -6.77
C ALA A 125 6.25 7.40 -7.32
N SER A 126 5.58 8.25 -6.56
CA SER A 126 5.31 9.63 -6.94
C SER A 126 6.59 10.47 -7.04
N LEU A 127 7.49 10.35 -6.07
CA LEU A 127 8.79 11.04 -6.09
C LEU A 127 9.65 10.61 -7.28
N MET A 128 9.67 9.33 -7.58
CA MET A 128 10.46 8.79 -8.68
C MET A 128 9.94 9.26 -10.05
N THR A 129 8.62 9.36 -10.18
CA THR A 129 7.97 9.88 -11.39
C THR A 129 8.16 11.41 -11.51
N ASP A 130 8.00 12.16 -10.42
CA ASP A 130 8.20 13.62 -10.39
C ASP A 130 9.65 14.02 -10.77
N SER A 131 10.62 13.18 -10.38
CA SER A 131 12.06 13.42 -10.69
C SER A 131 12.48 13.01 -12.10
N ASP A 132 11.58 12.58 -12.96
CA ASP A 132 11.83 12.05 -14.31
C ASP A 132 12.73 10.79 -14.36
N ILE A 133 12.98 10.14 -13.22
CA ILE A 133 13.72 8.86 -13.16
C ILE A 133 12.81 7.70 -13.49
N GLY A 134 11.55 7.76 -13.04
CA GLY A 134 10.53 6.76 -13.33
C GLY A 134 9.51 7.29 -14.35
N GLY A 135 9.24 6.51 -15.38
CA GLY A 135 8.07 6.72 -16.24
C GLY A 135 6.80 6.24 -15.55
N ASN A 136 6.33 5.04 -15.92
CA ASN A 136 5.24 4.39 -15.18
C ASN A 136 5.80 3.60 -14.00
N VAL A 137 5.30 3.87 -12.81
CA VAL A 137 5.73 3.22 -11.56
C VAL A 137 4.52 2.65 -10.85
N VAL A 138 4.62 1.40 -10.38
CA VAL A 138 3.57 0.74 -9.61
C VAL A 138 3.85 0.85 -8.12
N ALA A 139 2.85 1.25 -7.36
CA ALA A 139 2.80 1.11 -5.91
C ALA A 139 1.79 0.01 -5.56
N VAL A 140 2.18 -1.02 -4.82
CA VAL A 140 1.30 -2.12 -4.47
C VAL A 140 1.59 -2.66 -3.08
N THR A 141 0.54 -3.09 -2.39
CA THR A 141 0.66 -3.75 -1.09
C THR A 141 -0.43 -4.80 -0.92
N SER A 142 -0.14 -5.79 -0.09
CA SER A 142 -1.09 -6.85 0.25
C SER A 142 -1.10 -7.14 1.73
N SER A 143 -2.16 -7.80 2.16
CA SER A 143 -2.22 -8.55 3.41
C SER A 143 -3.15 -9.74 3.22
N HIS A 144 -2.84 -10.85 3.89
CA HIS A 144 -3.71 -12.00 4.00
C HIS A 144 -3.96 -12.29 5.46
N PHE A 145 -5.23 -12.40 5.85
CA PHE A 145 -5.61 -12.62 7.24
C PHE A 145 -4.81 -13.74 7.92
N CYS A 146 -4.76 -14.93 7.30
CA CYS A 146 -4.15 -16.08 7.94
C CYS A 146 -2.63 -15.98 8.05
N SER A 147 -1.93 -15.46 7.03
CA SER A 147 -0.48 -15.28 7.06
C SER A 147 -0.08 -14.19 8.07
N ALA A 148 -0.76 -13.05 8.06
CA ALA A 148 -0.52 -11.95 8.98
C ALA A 148 -0.83 -12.32 10.43
N GLU A 149 -1.95 -13.00 10.69
CA GLU A 149 -2.31 -13.43 12.04
C GLU A 149 -1.29 -14.43 12.61
N ARG A 150 -0.78 -15.35 11.80
CA ARG A 150 0.25 -16.29 12.19
C ARG A 150 1.52 -15.59 12.69
N GLN A 151 1.86 -14.46 12.08
CA GLN A 151 3.08 -13.72 12.42
C GLN A 151 2.88 -12.75 13.58
N PHE A 152 1.76 -12.02 13.61
CA PHE A 152 1.57 -10.88 14.50
C PHE A 152 0.76 -11.18 15.74
N ARG A 153 -0.05 -12.25 15.75
CA ARG A 153 -0.87 -12.61 16.89
C ARG A 153 -0.37 -13.87 17.54
N PHE A 154 0.44 -13.70 18.54
CA PHE A 154 0.88 -14.75 19.42
C PHE A 154 -0.11 -14.89 20.60
N PRO A 155 -0.51 -16.10 21.03
CA PRO A 155 -0.18 -17.41 20.47
C PRO A 155 -1.34 -18.06 19.69
N LEU A 156 -1.48 -17.80 18.43
CA LEU A 156 -2.45 -18.47 17.56
C LEU A 156 -2.33 -20.01 17.60
N SER A 157 -1.10 -20.49 17.75
CA SER A 157 -0.80 -21.92 17.84
C SER A 157 -1.47 -22.65 19.02
N TYR A 158 -1.95 -21.92 20.01
CA TYR A 158 -2.67 -22.48 21.16
C TYR A 158 -4.20 -22.44 21.00
N GLY A 159 -4.71 -22.05 19.86
CA GLY A 159 -6.14 -22.02 19.59
C GLY A 159 -6.92 -21.04 20.47
N GLY A 160 -6.29 -19.94 20.86
CA GLY A 160 -6.92 -18.89 21.66
C GLY A 160 -8.20 -18.35 20.98
N VAL A 161 -9.29 -18.24 21.74
CA VAL A 161 -10.53 -17.66 21.26
C VAL A 161 -10.34 -16.16 21.08
N ARG A 162 -10.70 -15.67 19.90
CA ARG A 162 -10.65 -14.26 19.57
C ARG A 162 -11.66 -13.49 20.41
N THR A 163 -11.23 -12.41 21.04
CA THR A 163 -12.16 -11.53 21.78
C THR A 163 -13.08 -10.79 20.80
N PRO A 164 -14.32 -10.43 21.21
CA PRO A 164 -15.22 -9.66 20.35
C PRO A 164 -14.67 -8.30 19.90
N THR A 165 -13.76 -7.73 20.67
CA THR A 165 -13.12 -6.44 20.40
C THR A 165 -11.85 -6.55 19.56
N ALA A 166 -11.37 -7.76 19.27
CA ALA A 166 -10.15 -7.96 18.49
C ALA A 166 -10.36 -7.50 17.04
N GLN A 167 -9.41 -6.72 16.57
CA GLN A 167 -9.40 -6.26 15.18
C GLN A 167 -9.01 -7.41 14.23
N TRP A 168 -9.47 -7.31 13.00
CA TRP A 168 -9.19 -8.28 11.94
C TRP A 168 -8.21 -7.70 10.94
N THR A 169 -7.19 -8.48 10.59
CA THR A 169 -6.37 -8.19 9.41
C THR A 169 -7.19 -8.52 8.17
N CYS A 170 -7.26 -7.62 7.22
CA CYS A 170 -7.99 -7.88 5.98
C CYS A 170 -7.22 -8.81 5.04
N THR A 171 -7.96 -9.51 4.18
CA THR A 171 -7.40 -10.22 3.03
C THR A 171 -7.66 -9.37 1.81
N ALA A 172 -6.69 -8.53 1.47
CA ALA A 172 -6.82 -7.54 0.42
C ALA A 172 -5.46 -7.17 -0.17
N SER A 173 -5.49 -6.74 -1.41
CA SER A 173 -4.36 -6.09 -2.06
C SER A 173 -4.84 -4.88 -2.85
N GLY A 174 -4.05 -3.81 -2.83
CA GLY A 174 -4.29 -2.58 -3.58
C GLY A 174 -3.07 -2.21 -4.40
N ALA A 175 -3.29 -1.86 -5.67
CA ALA A 175 -2.25 -1.38 -6.57
C ALA A 175 -2.64 -0.07 -7.22
N VAL A 176 -1.66 0.82 -7.41
CA VAL A 176 -1.80 2.10 -8.10
C VAL A 176 -0.68 2.21 -9.12
N VAL A 177 -1.02 2.55 -10.34
CA VAL A 177 -0.05 2.91 -11.37
C VAL A 177 0.05 4.42 -11.43
N VAL A 178 1.23 4.93 -11.16
CA VAL A 178 1.60 6.33 -11.25
C VAL A 178 2.34 6.58 -12.55
N SER A 179 1.98 7.63 -13.26
CA SER A 179 2.57 8.00 -14.56
C SER A 179 2.96 9.47 -14.57
N PRO A 180 3.80 9.92 -15.51
CA PRO A 180 4.09 11.35 -15.68
C PRO A 180 2.82 12.20 -15.74
N HIS A 181 2.96 13.46 -15.37
CA HIS A 181 1.84 14.39 -15.28
C HIS A 181 0.96 14.40 -16.53
N SER A 182 -0.35 14.34 -16.29
CA SER A 182 -1.40 14.47 -17.31
C SER A 182 -2.56 15.23 -16.71
N GLU A 183 -3.22 16.06 -17.50
CA GLU A 183 -4.42 16.79 -17.06
C GLU A 183 -5.65 15.88 -16.91
N ASN A 184 -5.56 14.65 -17.41
CA ASN A 184 -6.64 13.67 -17.36
C ASN A 184 -6.48 12.72 -16.17
N GLY A 185 -7.14 13.01 -15.06
CA GLY A 185 -7.21 12.12 -13.90
C GLY A 185 -6.71 12.74 -12.59
N PRO A 186 -6.86 12.04 -11.49
CA PRO A 186 -6.34 12.48 -10.20
C PRO A 186 -4.80 12.41 -10.21
N TYR A 187 -4.16 13.30 -9.46
CA TYR A 187 -2.70 13.37 -9.36
C TYR A 187 -2.26 13.55 -7.90
N VAL A 188 -1.01 13.18 -7.63
CA VAL A 188 -0.39 13.37 -6.32
C VAL A 188 0.29 14.74 -6.31
N LYS A 189 -0.33 15.71 -5.65
CA LYS A 189 0.16 17.10 -5.61
C LYS A 189 1.22 17.31 -4.54
N ALA A 190 1.04 16.75 -3.37
CA ALA A 190 1.90 16.95 -2.21
C ALA A 190 1.92 15.69 -1.35
N ALA A 191 2.94 15.58 -0.53
CA ALA A 191 3.06 14.52 0.45
C ALA A 191 3.65 15.02 1.77
N THR A 192 3.24 14.38 2.86
CA THR A 192 3.75 14.64 4.21
C THR A 192 4.27 13.35 4.82
N ILE A 193 5.51 13.39 5.31
CA ILE A 193 6.12 12.24 5.99
C ILE A 193 5.93 12.43 7.49
N GLY A 194 5.33 11.44 8.14
CA GLY A 194 5.11 11.42 9.58
C GLY A 194 6.40 11.11 10.36
N LYS A 195 6.23 10.96 11.65
CA LYS A 195 7.27 10.48 12.56
C LYS A 195 6.72 9.36 13.44
N ILE A 196 7.59 8.58 14.03
CA ILE A 196 7.21 7.62 15.05
C ILE A 196 6.71 8.39 16.28
N VAL A 197 5.52 8.00 16.77
CA VAL A 197 4.93 8.52 18.01
C VAL A 197 4.64 7.33 18.92
N ASP A 198 5.44 7.17 19.96
CA ASP A 198 5.28 6.11 20.95
C ASP A 198 4.63 6.68 22.21
N MET A 199 3.46 6.14 22.55
CA MET A 199 2.73 6.47 23.79
C MET A 199 2.77 5.31 24.80
N GLY A 200 3.67 4.35 24.62
CA GLY A 200 3.83 3.23 25.54
C GLY A 200 2.69 2.21 25.51
N VAL A 201 1.95 2.11 24.41
CA VAL A 201 0.87 1.12 24.27
C VAL A 201 1.46 -0.26 24.11
N THR A 202 1.19 -1.15 25.07
CA THR A 202 1.71 -2.53 25.11
C THR A 202 0.67 -3.59 24.77
N ASP A 203 -0.61 -3.23 24.67
CA ASP A 203 -1.68 -4.17 24.31
C ASP A 203 -1.69 -4.41 22.78
N ALA A 204 -1.21 -5.58 22.38
CA ALA A 204 -1.17 -6.02 20.98
C ALA A 204 -2.57 -6.15 20.34
N ASN A 205 -3.65 -6.22 21.11
CA ASN A 205 -5.02 -6.25 20.61
C ASN A 205 -5.61 -4.87 20.37
N ASN A 206 -4.94 -3.81 20.82
CA ASN A 206 -5.40 -2.43 20.69
C ASN A 206 -4.49 -1.61 19.75
N MET A 207 -4.39 -2.04 18.50
CA MET A 207 -3.61 -1.32 17.48
C MET A 207 -4.12 0.10 17.23
N GLY A 208 -5.42 0.35 17.40
CA GLY A 208 -6.00 1.69 17.26
C GLY A 208 -5.39 2.69 18.23
N ALA A 209 -5.19 2.30 19.48
CA ALA A 209 -4.54 3.16 20.48
C ALA A 209 -3.06 3.46 20.13
N ALA A 210 -2.36 2.50 19.51
CA ALA A 210 -0.99 2.70 19.05
C ALA A 210 -0.92 3.62 17.81
N MET A 211 -1.88 3.53 16.91
CA MET A 211 -1.88 4.26 15.63
C MET A 211 -2.47 5.67 15.72
N ALA A 212 -3.47 5.87 16.59
CA ALA A 212 -4.17 7.15 16.72
C ALA A 212 -3.26 8.36 17.02
N PRO A 213 -2.24 8.28 17.87
CA PRO A 213 -1.31 9.39 18.12
C PRO A 213 -0.54 9.82 16.88
N ALA A 214 -0.11 8.87 16.04
CA ALA A 214 0.59 9.17 14.79
C ALA A 214 -0.34 9.85 13.78
N ALA A 215 -1.59 9.36 13.66
CA ALA A 215 -2.60 9.96 12.79
C ALA A 215 -2.98 11.37 13.25
N ALA A 216 -3.16 11.58 14.57
CA ALA A 216 -3.41 12.88 15.15
C ALA A 216 -2.26 13.86 14.89
N TYR A 217 -1.03 13.41 15.04
CA TYR A 217 0.16 14.21 14.73
C TYR A 217 0.18 14.67 13.26
N LEU A 218 -0.07 13.79 12.32
CA LEU A 218 -0.16 14.16 10.89
C LEU A 218 -1.29 15.16 10.62
N SER A 219 -2.47 14.95 11.22
CA SER A 219 -3.59 15.88 11.09
C SER A 219 -3.26 17.28 11.65
N LEU A 220 -2.59 17.33 12.80
CA LEU A 220 -2.20 18.60 13.42
C LEU A 220 -1.15 19.36 12.59
N ILE A 221 -0.24 18.69 11.93
CA ILE A 221 0.72 19.34 11.00
C ILE A 221 -0.05 20.09 9.91
N HIS A 222 -1.07 19.49 9.32
CA HIS A 222 -1.87 20.13 8.28
C HIS A 222 -2.70 21.33 8.80
N ILE A 223 -3.09 21.31 10.06
CA ILE A 223 -3.85 22.40 10.70
C ILE A 223 -2.93 23.54 11.14
N SER A 224 -1.78 23.22 11.75
CA SER A 224 -0.86 24.20 12.34
C SER A 224 0.15 24.77 11.33
N GLU A 225 0.44 24.04 10.27
CA GLU A 225 1.27 24.49 9.15
C GLU A 225 0.45 24.40 7.85
N PRO A 226 -0.63 25.21 7.71
CA PRO A 226 -1.43 25.18 6.50
C PRO A 226 -0.54 25.55 5.32
N THR A 227 -0.37 24.61 4.41
CA THR A 227 0.24 24.89 3.13
C THR A 227 -0.61 25.94 2.42
N ARG A 228 -0.09 27.13 2.25
CA ARG A 228 -0.69 28.09 1.31
C ARG A 228 -0.54 27.49 -0.08
N LEU A 229 -1.60 26.84 -0.52
CA LEU A 229 -1.75 26.32 -1.86
C LEU A 229 -2.13 27.46 -2.81
#